data_15afe29c211f4bf728494076244b1748
#
_entry.id   15afe29c211f4bf728494076244b1748
#
_cell.length_a   1.000
_cell.length_b   1.000
_cell.length_c   1.000
_cell.angle_alpha   90.00
_cell.angle_beta   90.00
_cell.angle_gamma   90.00
#
_symmetry.space_group_name_H-M   'P 1'
#
loop_
_entity.id
_entity.type
_entity.pdbx_description
1 polymer ?
#
loop_
_entity_poly.entity_id
_entity_poly.type
_entity_poly.pdbx_seq_one_letter_code
_entity_poly.pdbx_strand_id
1 'polypeptide(L)'
;MKYKVKDINRLVYPILLNYLLNSIFEILDQAIVGHYSSQSFALVGIASSMIYAVTGAFGIMSTVFNIIAAERKGKKDEAGFESVFAINKMLTLLIGFLFFIIGCLGGKLFFRQVYGITGNDLIEMLSYFYPAAFTVVQNMLIFQYSAYYRNCFNTKITPVSYT
;
A
#
# COMPACT_ATOMS: atom_id res chain seq x y z
N MET A 1 -6.12 -28.68 17.37
CA MET A 1 -6.12 -28.77 15.90
C MET A 1 -4.68 -28.97 15.42
N LYS A 2 -4.31 -30.13 14.87
CA LYS A 2 -2.97 -30.31 14.26
C LYS A 2 -3.07 -29.90 12.78
N TYR A 3 -2.62 -28.69 12.45
CA TYR A 3 -2.43 -28.30 11.04
C TYR A 3 -1.34 -29.21 10.44
N LYS A 4 -1.63 -29.84 9.30
CA LYS A 4 -0.62 -30.60 8.58
C LYS A 4 0.30 -29.61 7.86
N VAL A 5 1.61 -29.86 7.85
CA VAL A 5 2.61 -29.04 7.14
C VAL A 5 2.20 -28.78 5.68
N LYS A 6 1.51 -29.74 5.06
CA LYS A 6 0.98 -29.62 3.70
C LYS A 6 -0.09 -28.50 3.55
N ASP A 7 -0.91 -28.27 4.57
CA ASP A 7 -1.92 -27.22 4.55
C ASP A 7 -1.29 -25.83 4.70
N ILE A 8 -0.25 -25.75 5.53
CA ILE A 8 0.57 -24.53 5.71
C ILE A 8 1.29 -24.19 4.40
N ASN A 9 1.98 -25.13 3.78
CA ASN A 9 2.69 -24.92 2.52
C ASN A 9 1.76 -24.49 1.38
N ARG A 10 0.54 -25.00 1.34
CA ARG A 10 -0.47 -24.61 0.34
C ARG A 10 -0.89 -23.14 0.46
N LEU A 11 -0.82 -22.57 1.68
CA LEU A 11 -1.13 -21.16 1.93
C LEU A 11 0.12 -20.28 1.71
N VAL A 12 1.27 -20.75 2.14
CA VAL A 12 2.53 -19.98 2.10
C VAL A 12 3.06 -19.84 0.68
N TYR A 13 2.97 -20.90 -0.15
CA TYR A 13 3.55 -20.89 -1.50
C TYR A 13 3.00 -19.78 -2.43
N PRO A 14 1.68 -19.56 -2.53
CA PRO A 14 1.14 -18.46 -3.33
C PRO A 14 1.57 -17.08 -2.80
N ILE A 15 1.69 -16.92 -1.49
CA ILE A 15 2.11 -15.68 -0.86
C ILE A 15 3.58 -15.39 -1.20
N LEU A 16 4.46 -16.39 -1.05
CA LEU A 16 5.87 -16.26 -1.41
C LEU A 16 6.06 -15.94 -2.89
N LEU A 17 5.30 -16.63 -3.77
CA LEU A 17 5.37 -16.37 -5.20
C LEU A 17 4.97 -14.93 -5.54
N ASN A 18 3.93 -14.43 -4.89
CA ASN A 18 3.48 -13.06 -5.07
C ASN A 18 4.56 -12.05 -4.64
N TYR A 19 5.14 -12.21 -3.44
CA TYR A 19 6.25 -11.35 -2.98
C TYR A 19 7.46 -11.41 -3.92
N LEU A 20 7.80 -12.59 -4.44
CA LEU A 20 8.90 -12.76 -5.39
C LEU A 20 8.62 -11.99 -6.70
N LEU A 21 7.43 -12.14 -7.26
CA LEU A 21 7.03 -11.43 -8.47
C LEU A 21 7.09 -9.91 -8.27
N ASN A 22 6.56 -9.42 -7.15
CA ASN A 22 6.61 -7.98 -6.86
C ASN A 22 8.03 -7.47 -6.71
N SER A 23 8.89 -8.20 -5.99
CA SER A 23 10.31 -7.83 -5.87
C SER A 23 11.02 -7.81 -7.24
N ILE A 24 10.67 -8.73 -8.14
CA ILE A 24 11.21 -8.72 -9.50
C ILE A 24 10.74 -7.48 -10.26
N PHE A 25 9.45 -7.13 -10.17
CA PHE A 25 8.92 -5.93 -10.82
C PHE A 25 9.55 -4.65 -10.26
N GLU A 26 9.72 -4.54 -8.94
CA GLU A 26 10.40 -3.41 -8.31
C GLU A 26 11.87 -3.28 -8.78
N ILE A 27 12.59 -4.40 -8.86
CA ILE A 27 13.98 -4.40 -9.35
C ILE A 27 14.04 -3.98 -10.82
N LEU A 28 13.12 -4.48 -11.66
CA LEU A 28 13.06 -4.12 -13.08
C LEU A 28 12.73 -2.63 -13.27
N ASP A 29 11.76 -2.10 -12.53
CA ASP A 29 11.39 -0.69 -12.55
C ASP A 29 12.59 0.19 -12.17
N GLN A 30 13.25 -0.13 -11.07
CA GLN A 30 14.46 0.57 -10.62
C GLN A 30 15.62 0.44 -11.62
N ALA A 31 15.79 -0.73 -12.25
CA ALA A 31 16.83 -0.94 -13.26
C ALA A 31 16.60 -0.08 -14.51
N ILE A 32 15.35 0.05 -14.97
CA ILE A 32 14.99 0.91 -16.11
C ILE A 32 15.34 2.37 -15.81
N VAL A 33 14.90 2.88 -14.65
CA VAL A 33 15.18 4.27 -14.24
C VAL A 33 16.68 4.48 -14.05
N GLY A 34 17.39 3.54 -13.41
CA GLY A 34 18.83 3.62 -13.17
C GLY A 34 19.67 3.56 -14.45
N HIS A 35 19.18 2.88 -15.50
CA HIS A 35 19.82 2.86 -16.80
C HIS A 35 19.68 4.19 -17.54
N TYR A 36 18.58 4.90 -17.32
CA TYR A 36 18.36 6.22 -17.90
C TYR A 36 19.29 7.28 -17.27
N SER A 37 19.32 7.37 -15.93
CA SER A 37 20.15 8.32 -15.19
C SER A 37 20.30 7.90 -13.73
N SER A 38 21.54 7.88 -13.23
CA SER A 38 21.81 7.64 -11.79
C SER A 38 21.17 8.71 -10.89
N GLN A 39 21.05 9.94 -11.38
CA GLN A 39 20.44 11.06 -10.67
C GLN A 39 18.93 10.87 -10.59
N SER A 40 18.25 10.55 -11.70
CA SER A 40 16.82 10.24 -11.74
C SER A 40 16.48 9.05 -10.84
N PHE A 41 17.35 8.03 -10.82
CA PHE A 41 17.21 6.89 -9.92
C PHE A 41 17.20 7.30 -8.44
N ALA A 42 18.12 8.18 -8.04
CA ALA A 42 18.18 8.68 -6.66
C ALA A 42 16.91 9.50 -6.29
N LEU A 43 16.45 10.36 -7.19
CA LEU A 43 15.24 11.17 -6.99
C LEU A 43 13.99 10.32 -6.86
N VAL A 44 13.81 9.34 -7.75
CA VAL A 44 12.71 8.37 -7.70
C VAL A 44 12.78 7.53 -6.43
N GLY A 45 13.98 7.10 -6.01
CA GLY A 45 14.21 6.35 -4.78
C GLY A 45 13.76 7.10 -3.53
N ILE A 46 14.08 8.40 -3.44
CA ILE A 46 13.64 9.26 -2.32
C ILE A 46 12.11 9.38 -2.31
N ALA A 47 11.50 9.70 -3.47
CA ALA A 47 10.06 9.84 -3.58
C ALA A 47 9.32 8.55 -3.25
N SER A 48 9.77 7.43 -3.77
CA SER A 48 9.21 6.10 -3.51
C SER A 48 9.31 5.72 -2.03
N SER A 49 10.46 5.95 -1.40
CA SER A 49 10.66 5.66 0.02
C SER A 49 9.68 6.42 0.90
N MET A 50 9.38 7.68 0.58
CA MET A 50 8.37 8.47 1.28
C MET A 50 6.97 7.87 1.10
N ILE A 51 6.60 7.50 -0.12
CA ILE A 51 5.31 6.89 -0.42
C ILE A 51 5.15 5.55 0.30
N TYR A 52 6.19 4.70 0.30
CA TYR A 52 6.17 3.43 1.02
C TYR A 52 6.04 3.62 2.54
N ALA A 53 6.75 4.58 3.12
CA ALA A 53 6.65 4.89 4.55
C ALA A 53 5.23 5.31 4.94
N VAL A 54 4.61 6.17 4.14
CA VAL A 54 3.23 6.65 4.36
C VAL A 54 2.23 5.51 4.17
N THR A 55 2.36 4.74 3.07
CA THR A 55 1.48 3.59 2.80
C THR A 55 1.58 2.54 3.90
N GLY A 56 2.79 2.25 4.38
CA GLY A 56 3.03 1.33 5.48
C GLY A 56 2.41 1.80 6.80
N ALA A 57 2.58 3.07 7.13
CA ALA A 57 1.99 3.65 8.34
C ALA A 57 0.44 3.58 8.31
N PHE A 58 -0.17 3.93 7.19
CA PHE A 58 -1.63 3.85 7.05
C PHE A 58 -2.16 2.42 6.85
N GLY A 59 -1.33 1.47 6.47
CA GLY A 59 -1.68 0.05 6.39
C GLY A 59 -2.19 -0.53 7.71
N ILE A 60 -1.86 0.11 8.85
CA ILE A 60 -2.37 -0.27 10.17
C ILE A 60 -3.91 -0.19 10.24
N MET A 61 -4.54 0.69 9.47
CA MET A 61 -6.01 0.79 9.41
C MET A 61 -6.65 -0.50 8.91
N SER A 62 -6.03 -1.17 7.93
CA SER A 62 -6.46 -2.48 7.44
C SER A 62 -6.31 -3.56 8.51
N THR A 63 -5.27 -3.49 9.34
CA THR A 63 -5.05 -4.41 10.46
C THR A 63 -6.13 -4.24 11.52
N VAL A 64 -6.44 -3.00 11.91
CA VAL A 64 -7.50 -2.69 12.86
C VAL A 64 -8.85 -3.18 12.34
N PHE A 65 -9.15 -2.93 11.06
CA PHE A 65 -10.35 -3.47 10.43
C PHE A 65 -10.41 -5.00 10.52
N ASN A 66 -9.32 -5.70 10.21
CA ASN A 66 -9.28 -7.17 10.29
C ASN A 66 -9.64 -7.70 11.68
N ILE A 67 -9.15 -7.06 12.74
CA ILE A 67 -9.42 -7.48 14.12
C ILE A 67 -10.92 -7.32 14.43
N ILE A 68 -11.49 -6.14 14.17
CA ILE A 68 -12.90 -5.85 14.45
C ILE A 68 -13.81 -6.69 13.55
N ALA A 69 -13.48 -6.85 12.28
CA ALA A 69 -14.22 -7.65 11.33
C ALA A 69 -14.28 -9.13 11.72
N ALA A 70 -13.14 -9.70 12.15
CA ALA A 70 -13.10 -11.08 12.64
C ALA A 70 -13.96 -11.27 13.91
N GLU A 71 -13.97 -10.31 14.81
CA GLU A 71 -14.83 -10.33 16.01
C GLU A 71 -16.31 -10.32 15.64
N ARG A 72 -16.74 -9.41 14.71
CA ARG A 72 -18.12 -9.32 14.24
C ARG A 72 -18.58 -10.61 13.54
N LYS A 73 -17.74 -11.16 12.67
CA LYS A 73 -17.99 -12.44 12.00
C LYS A 73 -18.09 -13.60 13.00
N GLY A 74 -17.23 -13.65 14.00
CA GLY A 74 -17.31 -14.64 15.08
C GLY A 74 -18.62 -14.57 15.88
N LYS A 75 -19.19 -13.39 16.05
CA LYS A 75 -20.49 -13.15 16.68
C LYS A 75 -21.66 -13.32 15.72
N LYS A 76 -21.44 -13.64 14.45
CA LYS A 76 -22.45 -13.70 13.38
C LYS A 76 -23.22 -12.39 13.18
N ASP A 77 -22.58 -11.26 13.49
CA ASP A 77 -23.13 -9.92 13.34
C ASP A 77 -22.75 -9.37 11.96
N GLU A 78 -23.49 -9.79 10.92
CA GLU A 78 -23.25 -9.39 9.54
C GLU A 78 -23.49 -7.88 9.34
N ALA A 79 -24.50 -7.31 9.97
CA ALA A 79 -24.81 -5.88 9.88
C ALA A 79 -23.67 -5.04 10.49
N GLY A 80 -23.17 -5.45 11.65
CA GLY A 80 -22.01 -4.82 12.28
C GLY A 80 -20.74 -4.95 11.45
N PHE A 81 -20.51 -6.09 10.79
CA PHE A 81 -19.38 -6.29 9.88
C PHE A 81 -19.42 -5.31 8.69
N GLU A 82 -20.56 -5.22 8.00
CA GLU A 82 -20.70 -4.32 6.84
C GLU A 82 -20.60 -2.83 7.26
N SER A 83 -21.14 -2.48 8.43
CA SER A 83 -21.02 -1.13 8.98
C SER A 83 -19.57 -0.75 9.25
N VAL A 84 -18.80 -1.64 9.89
CA VAL A 84 -17.36 -1.42 10.17
C VAL A 84 -16.57 -1.29 8.87
N PHE A 85 -16.89 -2.10 7.85
CA PHE A 85 -16.24 -2.00 6.54
C PHE A 85 -16.54 -0.65 5.88
N ALA A 86 -17.79 -0.20 5.87
CA ALA A 86 -18.19 1.07 5.27
C ALA A 86 -17.49 2.26 5.95
N ILE A 87 -17.48 2.29 7.27
CA ILE A 87 -16.82 3.35 8.05
C ILE A 87 -15.31 3.35 7.78
N ASN A 88 -14.66 2.19 7.86
CA ASN A 88 -13.22 2.12 7.66
C ASN A 88 -12.82 2.46 6.22
N LYS A 89 -13.61 2.06 5.23
CA LYS A 89 -13.42 2.47 3.82
C LYS A 89 -13.53 3.98 3.65
N MET A 90 -14.52 4.61 4.27
CA MET A 90 -14.68 6.06 4.22
C MET A 90 -13.50 6.79 4.86
N LEU A 91 -13.03 6.34 6.02
CA LEU A 91 -11.85 6.88 6.69
C LEU A 91 -10.59 6.69 5.83
N THR A 92 -10.43 5.53 5.23
CA THR A 92 -9.32 5.22 4.33
C THR A 92 -9.27 6.19 3.14
N LEU A 93 -10.41 6.42 2.50
CA LEU A 93 -10.52 7.39 1.40
C LEU A 93 -10.20 8.81 1.87
N LEU A 94 -10.79 9.23 2.98
CA LEU A 94 -10.59 10.57 3.52
C LEU A 94 -9.11 10.83 3.84
N ILE A 95 -8.46 9.92 4.54
CA ILE A 95 -7.04 10.04 4.91
C ILE A 95 -6.15 9.96 3.67
N GLY A 96 -6.42 9.04 2.76
CA GLY A 96 -5.66 8.89 1.53
C GLY A 96 -5.73 10.13 0.63
N PHE A 97 -6.93 10.70 0.44
CA PHE A 97 -7.10 11.94 -0.31
C PHE A 97 -6.51 13.15 0.42
N LEU A 98 -6.63 13.22 1.73
CA LEU A 98 -5.98 14.28 2.52
C LEU A 98 -4.46 14.25 2.34
N PHE A 99 -3.85 13.06 2.42
CA PHE A 99 -2.42 12.90 2.14
C PHE A 99 -2.07 13.32 0.71
N PHE A 100 -2.85 12.91 -0.29
CA PHE A 100 -2.64 13.29 -1.69
C PHE A 100 -2.69 14.81 -1.87
N ILE A 101 -3.70 15.48 -1.31
CA ILE A 101 -3.84 16.94 -1.38
C ILE A 101 -2.65 17.64 -0.68
N ILE A 102 -2.29 17.21 0.52
CA ILE A 102 -1.14 17.75 1.27
C ILE A 102 0.15 17.52 0.47
N GLY A 103 0.33 16.35 -0.14
CA GLY A 103 1.46 16.03 -0.99
C GLY A 103 1.54 16.93 -2.23
N CYS A 104 0.41 17.16 -2.89
CA CYS A 104 0.35 18.06 -4.05
C CYS A 104 0.67 19.51 -3.69
N LEU A 105 0.15 20.01 -2.58
CA LEU A 105 0.34 21.41 -2.16
C LEU A 105 1.69 21.64 -1.48
N GLY A 106 2.12 20.69 -0.64
CA GLY A 106 3.30 20.81 0.21
C GLY A 106 4.55 20.10 -0.31
N GLY A 107 4.42 19.18 -1.26
CA GLY A 107 5.53 18.33 -1.71
C GLY A 107 6.74 19.13 -2.22
N LYS A 108 6.49 20.20 -2.99
CA LYS A 108 7.55 21.11 -3.46
C LYS A 108 8.34 21.73 -2.30
N LEU A 109 7.63 22.24 -1.29
CA LEU A 109 8.24 22.87 -0.13
C LEU A 109 9.01 21.83 0.70
N PHE A 110 8.43 20.66 0.89
CA PHE A 110 9.01 19.55 1.64
C PHE A 110 10.33 19.08 1.01
N PHE A 111 10.36 18.75 -0.27
CA PHE A 111 11.56 18.26 -0.93
C PHE A 111 12.66 19.33 -1.01
N ARG A 112 12.28 20.59 -1.18
CA ARG A 112 13.24 21.70 -1.16
C ARG A 112 13.85 21.92 0.23
N GLN A 113 13.05 21.90 1.30
CA GLN A 113 13.53 22.24 2.63
C GLN A 113 14.19 21.05 3.35
N VAL A 114 13.63 19.85 3.21
CA VAL A 114 14.13 18.66 3.92
C VAL A 114 15.29 18.00 3.18
N TYR A 115 15.19 17.90 1.84
CA TYR A 115 16.20 17.23 1.04
C TYR A 115 17.14 18.19 0.30
N GLY A 116 16.87 19.49 0.32
CA GLY A 116 17.70 20.49 -0.37
C GLY A 116 17.64 20.40 -1.91
N ILE A 117 16.64 19.69 -2.46
CA ILE A 117 16.51 19.48 -3.90
C ILE A 117 15.97 20.75 -4.56
N THR A 118 16.67 21.23 -5.59
CA THR A 118 16.34 22.49 -6.29
C THR A 118 16.50 22.37 -7.80
N GLY A 119 16.06 23.37 -8.55
CA GLY A 119 16.24 23.43 -9.99
C GLY A 119 15.50 22.34 -10.77
N ASN A 120 16.14 21.79 -11.79
CA ASN A 120 15.56 20.76 -12.65
C ASN A 120 15.27 19.45 -11.91
N ASP A 121 16.11 19.09 -10.95
CA ASP A 121 15.93 17.88 -10.13
C ASP A 121 14.63 17.91 -9.33
N LEU A 122 14.26 19.08 -8.81
CA LEU A 122 12.99 19.25 -8.12
C LEU A 122 11.80 19.08 -9.07
N ILE A 123 11.90 19.58 -10.29
CA ILE A 123 10.84 19.44 -11.31
C ILE A 123 10.66 17.97 -11.68
N GLU A 124 11.78 17.29 -11.95
CA GLU A 124 11.79 15.87 -12.30
C GLU A 124 11.21 15.00 -11.17
N MET A 125 11.65 15.23 -9.93
CA MET A 125 11.15 14.54 -8.75
C MET A 125 9.65 14.75 -8.55
N LEU A 126 9.15 15.98 -8.69
CA LEU A 126 7.74 16.27 -8.55
C LEU A 126 6.88 15.66 -9.65
N SER A 127 7.42 15.55 -10.87
CA SER A 127 6.75 14.88 -12.00
C SER A 127 6.48 13.41 -11.72
N TYR A 128 7.38 12.75 -11.00
CA TYR A 128 7.19 11.38 -10.53
C TYR A 128 6.31 11.34 -9.26
N PHE A 129 6.58 12.22 -8.29
CA PHE A 129 5.94 12.19 -6.99
C PHE A 129 4.42 12.40 -7.04
N TYR A 130 3.93 13.34 -7.84
CA TYR A 130 2.50 13.65 -7.88
C TYR A 130 1.63 12.47 -8.35
N PRO A 131 1.90 11.80 -9.49
CA PRO A 131 1.14 10.61 -9.86
C PRO A 131 1.38 9.46 -8.86
N ALA A 132 2.60 9.30 -8.36
CA ALA A 132 2.92 8.26 -7.40
C ALA A 132 2.24 8.48 -6.04
N ALA A 133 2.05 9.71 -5.58
CA ALA A 133 1.31 10.01 -4.35
C ALA A 133 -0.17 9.54 -4.42
N PHE A 134 -0.77 9.52 -5.62
CA PHE A 134 -2.12 8.98 -5.80
C PHE A 134 -2.17 7.46 -5.56
N THR A 135 -1.08 6.74 -5.79
CA THR A 135 -1.01 5.29 -5.53
C THR A 135 -1.19 4.94 -4.05
N VAL A 136 -0.95 5.89 -3.13
CA VAL A 136 -1.23 5.70 -1.69
C VAL A 136 -2.72 5.40 -1.48
N VAL A 137 -3.61 6.17 -2.12
CA VAL A 137 -5.07 5.96 -2.04
C VAL A 137 -5.43 4.58 -2.58
N GLN A 138 -4.86 4.20 -3.74
CA GLN A 138 -5.12 2.89 -4.36
C GLN A 138 -4.64 1.74 -3.45
N ASN A 139 -3.42 1.83 -2.92
CA ASN A 139 -2.86 0.80 -2.04
C ASN A 139 -3.66 0.65 -0.75
N MET A 140 -4.08 1.76 -0.14
CA MET A 140 -4.94 1.73 1.04
C MET A 140 -6.29 1.04 0.75
N LEU A 141 -6.89 1.29 -0.42
CA LEU A 141 -8.12 0.59 -0.84
C LEU A 141 -7.86 -0.90 -1.08
N ILE A 142 -6.76 -1.25 -1.73
CA ILE A 142 -6.37 -2.65 -1.96
C ILE A 142 -6.23 -3.38 -0.62
N PHE A 143 -5.54 -2.80 0.37
CA PHE A 143 -5.41 -3.38 1.70
C PHE A 143 -6.77 -3.56 2.37
N GLN A 144 -7.67 -2.58 2.22
CA GLN A 144 -9.00 -2.60 2.81
C GLN A 144 -9.87 -3.70 2.20
N TYR A 145 -9.93 -3.80 0.86
CA TYR A 145 -10.69 -4.85 0.18
C TYR A 145 -10.09 -6.22 0.42
N SER A 146 -8.77 -6.34 0.48
CA SER A 146 -8.10 -7.60 0.82
C SER A 146 -8.48 -8.08 2.21
N ALA A 147 -8.55 -7.17 3.17
CA ALA A 147 -9.00 -7.46 4.52
C ALA A 147 -10.48 -7.88 4.56
N TYR A 148 -11.33 -7.21 3.79
CA TYR A 148 -12.75 -7.57 3.64
C TYR A 148 -12.91 -9.00 3.09
N TYR A 149 -12.28 -9.31 1.96
CA TYR A 149 -12.39 -10.63 1.33
C TYR A 149 -11.83 -11.75 2.20
N ARG A 150 -10.77 -11.49 2.97
CA ARG A 150 -10.28 -12.48 3.94
C ARG A 150 -11.31 -12.85 5.00
N ASN A 151 -12.12 -11.90 5.42
CA ASN A 151 -13.15 -12.14 6.43
C ASN A 151 -14.45 -12.70 5.84
N CYS A 152 -14.72 -12.48 4.55
CA CYS A 152 -15.94 -12.96 3.88
C CYS A 152 -15.76 -14.32 3.20
N PHE A 153 -14.61 -14.54 2.57
CA PHE A 153 -14.37 -15.69 1.72
C PHE A 153 -13.13 -16.44 2.16
N ASN A 154 -13.21 -17.76 2.04
CA ASN A 154 -12.11 -18.67 2.31
C ASN A 154 -10.81 -18.15 1.67
N THR A 155 -9.71 -18.19 2.38
CA THR A 155 -8.36 -17.64 2.13
C THR A 155 -7.72 -17.89 0.74
N LYS A 156 -8.45 -18.46 -0.21
CA LYS A 156 -7.94 -18.78 -1.56
C LYS A 156 -7.80 -17.56 -2.49
N ILE A 157 -8.46 -16.43 -2.18
CA ILE A 157 -8.48 -15.22 -3.04
C ILE A 157 -7.44 -14.18 -2.60
N THR A 158 -6.89 -14.34 -1.42
CA THR A 158 -6.05 -13.34 -0.76
C THR A 158 -4.59 -13.21 -1.19
N PRO A 159 -3.96 -14.14 -1.92
CA PRO A 159 -2.53 -13.99 -2.26
C PRO A 159 -2.22 -12.84 -3.21
N VAL A 160 -3.19 -12.42 -4.03
CA VAL A 160 -2.97 -11.42 -5.10
C VAL A 160 -3.05 -9.97 -4.62
N SER A 161 -3.52 -9.73 -3.39
CA SER A 161 -3.87 -8.40 -2.92
C SER A 161 -2.96 -7.85 -1.81
N TYR A 162 -1.79 -8.43 -1.61
CA TYR A 162 -0.80 -8.01 -0.60
C TYR A 162 0.35 -7.17 -1.16
N THR A 163 0.20 -6.65 -2.37
CA THR A 163 1.19 -5.74 -2.96
C THR A 163 0.83 -4.31 -2.76
#